data_be4953d8c3cee003e83dbd56281c823c
#
_entry.id   be4953d8c3cee003e83dbd56281c823c
#
_cell.length_a   1.000
_cell.length_b   1.000
_cell.length_c   1.000
_cell.angle_alpha   90.00
_cell.angle_beta   90.00
_cell.angle_gamma   90.00
#
_symmetry.space_group_name_H-M   'P 1'
#
loop_
_entity.id
_entity.type
_entity.pdbx_description
1 polymer ?
#
loop_
_entity_poly.entity_id
_entity_poly.type
_entity_poly.pdbx_seq_one_letter_code
_entity_poly.pdbx_strand_id
1 'polypeptide(L)'
;MGTNHVGVFYDGIELENAQNGTVDLGRFSLDNMESVTLYNGQKSAIFQPAKDFGSSGSIYLQTRTPQFEEGKKYNVKASFKTGSFGVANPSILWEQKLGEQISSSFSAEYLHSSGKYKFTYRMQEGYDTTAVRQNGDLNALRVEGGLFGRINQGYWKAKAYLYNSERGYPGAIVRNKFSHEDRQWDTNFFTQGTFKKDFTQWYSLLANAKYAYDYLHYQADPNKDESLMYVNNHYYQQEVYTSVANRFNLFPWWEASFSADYQFNLLNADLRDFVYPRRHTLLASIATALRFKQVELQASLLETYVHDTSSGTPAPDKQKLTPSFFVSWRPFPQSGLNLRGFYKRIFRMPTLNDLYYTFVGNINLEPEFTTQYDLGFTYSRTFNGTWLRSLEVQTDVYYNEVENKIVATPTSNFFRWTMVNLGNVEIRGVDVALQTGWKIGRELTVSNRINYTYQRAQDFTDPKSEFYGGQIPYIPWHSGSAVVNLQWRSWEASYSFIYTGERYSSQANIPYNYQLPWYTSDFSVSKGLKVWKGDLKLTLEVNNLLNQQYEVVTCYPMPGTNFKLIAQYNF
;
A
#
# COMPACT_ATOMS: atom_id res chain seq x y z
N MET A 1 13.01 -4.21 -0.44
CA MET A 1 12.66 -3.07 -1.32
C MET A 1 11.87 -2.07 -0.49
N GLY A 2 12.01 -0.79 -0.73
CA GLY A 2 11.30 0.24 0.02
C GLY A 2 9.86 0.44 -0.49
N THR A 3 9.07 1.21 0.26
CA THR A 3 7.68 1.58 -0.09
C THR A 3 7.56 2.24 -1.46
N ASN A 4 8.61 2.93 -1.92
CA ASN A 4 8.67 3.64 -3.21
C ASN A 4 8.73 2.71 -4.44
N HIS A 5 8.88 1.39 -4.25
CA HIS A 5 8.92 0.40 -5.33
C HIS A 5 7.59 -0.38 -5.46
N VAL A 6 6.64 -0.12 -4.57
CA VAL A 6 5.34 -0.80 -4.55
C VAL A 6 4.28 0.10 -5.15
N GLY A 7 3.64 -0.35 -6.23
CA GLY A 7 2.49 0.32 -6.83
C GLY A 7 1.23 0.15 -5.98
N VAL A 8 0.44 1.20 -5.82
CA VAL A 8 -0.86 1.15 -5.14
C VAL A 8 -1.94 1.46 -6.16
N PHE A 9 -2.87 0.54 -6.36
CA PHE A 9 -3.92 0.64 -7.36
C PHE A 9 -5.29 0.71 -6.69
N TYR A 10 -6.08 1.70 -7.07
CA TYR A 10 -7.45 1.88 -6.61
C TYR A 10 -8.42 1.57 -7.75
N ASP A 11 -9.18 0.49 -7.63
CA ASP A 11 -10.03 -0.06 -8.68
C ASP A 11 -9.33 -0.24 -10.04
N GLY A 12 -8.04 -0.60 -10.01
CA GLY A 12 -7.23 -0.90 -11.20
C GLY A 12 -6.50 0.30 -11.81
N ILE A 13 -6.57 1.49 -11.21
CA ILE A 13 -5.83 2.67 -11.63
C ILE A 13 -4.83 3.05 -10.53
N GLU A 14 -3.56 3.25 -10.90
CA GLU A 14 -2.53 3.58 -9.92
C GLU A 14 -2.77 4.92 -9.24
N LEU A 15 -2.59 4.92 -7.92
CA LEU A 15 -2.45 6.12 -7.11
C LEU A 15 -0.98 6.46 -7.02
N GLU A 16 -0.60 7.63 -7.45
CA GLU A 16 0.77 8.08 -7.39
C GLU A 16 0.88 9.38 -6.61
N ASN A 17 2.01 9.55 -5.93
CA ASN A 17 2.43 10.83 -5.39
C ASN A 17 3.78 11.19 -6.03
N ALA A 18 3.74 11.98 -7.10
CA ALA A 18 4.94 12.38 -7.84
C ALA A 18 5.91 13.23 -7.00
N GLN A 19 5.42 13.89 -5.96
CA GLN A 19 6.24 14.70 -5.04
C GLN A 19 7.15 13.83 -4.18
N ASN A 20 6.58 12.80 -3.50
CA ASN A 20 7.26 12.01 -2.47
C ASN A 20 7.45 10.53 -2.82
N GLY A 21 6.76 10.03 -3.86
CA GLY A 21 6.82 8.63 -4.30
C GLY A 21 6.10 7.63 -3.39
N THR A 22 5.35 8.08 -2.38
CA THR A 22 4.64 7.21 -1.44
C THR A 22 3.16 7.56 -1.34
N VAL A 23 2.33 6.53 -1.14
CA VAL A 23 0.88 6.67 -0.95
C VAL A 23 0.53 6.32 0.49
N ASP A 24 -0.14 7.25 1.19
CA ASP A 24 -0.68 7.01 2.53
C ASP A 24 -1.96 6.16 2.42
N LEU A 25 -1.86 4.87 2.75
CA LEU A 25 -3.01 3.95 2.75
C LEU A 25 -4.05 4.31 3.83
N GLY A 26 -3.68 5.04 4.86
CA GLY A 26 -4.58 5.51 5.92
C GLY A 26 -5.64 6.50 5.42
N ARG A 27 -5.50 7.05 4.22
CA ARG A 27 -6.51 7.89 3.59
C ARG A 27 -7.76 7.13 3.15
N PHE A 28 -7.68 5.81 2.93
CA PHE A 28 -8.77 5.01 2.39
C PHE A 28 -9.55 4.30 3.49
N SER A 29 -10.88 4.30 3.37
CA SER A 29 -11.76 3.58 4.30
C SER A 29 -11.85 2.11 3.94
N LEU A 30 -11.66 1.23 4.91
CA LEU A 30 -11.90 -0.21 4.74
C LEU A 30 -13.39 -0.57 4.70
N ASP A 31 -14.26 0.32 5.15
CA ASP A 31 -15.72 0.06 5.21
C ASP A 31 -16.36 -0.07 3.83
N ASN A 32 -15.72 0.49 2.79
CA ASN A 32 -16.15 0.44 1.40
C ASN A 32 -15.30 -0.51 0.53
N MET A 33 -14.31 -1.19 1.11
CA MET A 33 -13.45 -2.12 0.36
C MET A 33 -14.09 -3.52 0.27
N GLU A 34 -14.01 -4.09 -0.92
CA GLU A 34 -14.33 -5.51 -1.15
C GLU A 34 -13.10 -6.38 -0.88
N SER A 35 -11.93 -5.93 -1.34
CA SER A 35 -10.68 -6.65 -1.14
C SER A 35 -9.47 -5.72 -1.14
N VAL A 36 -8.44 -6.16 -0.42
CA VAL A 36 -7.08 -5.63 -0.48
C VAL A 36 -6.17 -6.79 -0.85
N THR A 37 -5.53 -6.72 -2.01
CA THR A 37 -4.71 -7.82 -2.54
C THR A 37 -3.28 -7.34 -2.77
N LEU A 38 -2.32 -8.10 -2.29
CA LEU A 38 -0.89 -7.88 -2.52
C LEU A 38 -0.38 -8.91 -3.55
N TYR A 39 0.32 -8.42 -4.56
CA TYR A 39 1.03 -9.24 -5.53
C TYR A 39 2.54 -9.00 -5.42
N ASN A 40 3.31 -10.08 -5.33
CA ASN A 40 4.75 -10.03 -5.53
C ASN A 40 5.02 -10.06 -7.04
N GLY A 41 5.81 -9.08 -7.53
CA GLY A 41 6.05 -8.92 -8.96
C GLY A 41 4.90 -8.23 -9.70
N GLN A 42 3.90 -8.95 -10.16
CA GLN A 42 2.73 -8.40 -10.86
C GLN A 42 1.54 -9.37 -10.86
N LYS A 43 0.36 -8.90 -11.28
CA LYS A 43 -0.79 -9.78 -11.57
C LYS A 43 -0.46 -10.78 -12.67
N SER A 44 -1.04 -11.98 -12.56
CA SER A 44 -0.95 -13.04 -13.58
C SER A 44 -1.77 -12.75 -14.84
N ALA A 45 -2.08 -11.49 -15.14
CA ALA A 45 -2.85 -11.08 -16.30
C ALA A 45 -2.03 -10.12 -17.16
N ILE A 46 -2.00 -10.33 -18.47
CA ILE A 46 -1.33 -9.43 -19.40
C ILE A 46 -2.25 -8.32 -19.93
N PHE A 47 -3.57 -8.46 -19.75
CA PHE A 47 -4.57 -7.47 -20.15
C PHE A 47 -4.74 -6.42 -19.04
N GLN A 48 -3.83 -5.46 -19.01
CA GLN A 48 -3.75 -4.41 -18.01
C GLN A 48 -3.05 -3.17 -18.58
N PRO A 49 -3.16 -1.98 -17.94
CA PRO A 49 -2.40 -0.78 -18.32
C PRO A 49 -0.89 -1.02 -18.33
N ALA A 50 -0.17 -0.23 -19.12
CA ALA A 50 1.28 -0.32 -19.21
C ALA A 50 1.95 -0.08 -17.84
N LYS A 51 1.39 0.81 -17.03
CA LYS A 51 1.89 1.15 -15.70
C LYS A 51 1.89 -0.01 -14.71
N ASP A 52 0.95 -0.96 -14.83
CA ASP A 52 0.87 -2.15 -13.97
C ASP A 52 2.09 -3.08 -14.12
N PHE A 53 2.85 -2.96 -15.22
CA PHE A 53 4.10 -3.71 -15.44
C PHE A 53 5.31 -3.07 -14.74
N GLY A 54 5.19 -1.81 -14.27
CA GLY A 54 6.31 -0.99 -13.79
C GLY A 54 6.66 -1.13 -12.30
N SER A 55 5.94 -1.92 -11.50
CA SER A 55 6.14 -2.02 -10.05
C SER A 55 6.83 -3.32 -9.64
N SER A 56 7.60 -3.30 -8.55
CA SER A 56 8.24 -4.51 -7.98
C SER A 56 7.28 -5.41 -7.21
N GLY A 57 6.23 -4.81 -6.68
CA GLY A 57 5.09 -5.42 -6.04
C GLY A 57 3.91 -4.47 -6.15
N SER A 58 2.69 -4.96 -5.99
CA SER A 58 1.49 -4.15 -6.21
C SER A 58 0.43 -4.43 -5.15
N ILE A 59 -0.14 -3.36 -4.60
CA ILE A 59 -1.29 -3.41 -3.69
C ILE A 59 -2.51 -2.94 -4.47
N TYR A 60 -3.53 -3.80 -4.59
CA TYR A 60 -4.80 -3.47 -5.22
C TYR A 60 -5.87 -3.27 -4.16
N LEU A 61 -6.37 -2.04 -4.08
CA LEU A 61 -7.52 -1.65 -3.29
C LEU A 61 -8.74 -1.73 -4.20
N GLN A 62 -9.58 -2.71 -4.00
CA GLN A 62 -10.79 -2.87 -4.79
C GLN A 62 -12.00 -2.49 -3.96
N THR A 63 -12.76 -1.51 -4.42
CA THR A 63 -13.98 -1.10 -3.76
C THR A 63 -15.13 -2.01 -4.16
N ARG A 64 -16.13 -2.04 -3.30
CA ARG A 64 -17.34 -2.84 -3.52
C ARG A 64 -18.11 -2.35 -4.75
N THR A 65 -18.48 -3.28 -5.62
CA THR A 65 -19.46 -3.03 -6.69
C THR A 65 -20.87 -3.36 -6.16
N PRO A 66 -21.84 -2.45 -6.25
CA PRO A 66 -23.17 -2.68 -5.73
C PRO A 66 -23.83 -3.94 -6.29
N GLN A 67 -24.35 -4.77 -5.39
CA GLN A 67 -25.12 -5.97 -5.73
C GLN A 67 -26.43 -5.94 -4.94
N PHE A 68 -27.53 -6.27 -5.58
CA PHE A 68 -28.86 -6.20 -4.99
C PHE A 68 -29.51 -7.57 -5.01
N GLU A 69 -30.15 -7.95 -3.89
CA GLU A 69 -31.04 -9.09 -3.83
C GLU A 69 -32.28 -8.84 -4.70
N GLU A 70 -32.96 -9.90 -5.10
CA GLU A 70 -34.18 -9.79 -5.89
C GLU A 70 -35.23 -8.91 -5.17
N GLY A 71 -35.75 -7.94 -5.89
CA GLY A 71 -36.72 -6.97 -5.36
C GLY A 71 -36.12 -5.79 -4.57
N LYS A 72 -34.87 -5.84 -4.13
CA LYS A 72 -34.19 -4.70 -3.49
C LYS A 72 -33.71 -3.67 -4.51
N LYS A 73 -33.93 -2.40 -4.21
CA LYS A 73 -33.48 -1.27 -5.04
C LYS A 73 -32.35 -0.47 -4.40
N TYR A 74 -32.07 -0.69 -3.12
CA TYR A 74 -31.02 0.00 -2.37
C TYR A 74 -30.48 -0.89 -1.25
N ASN A 75 -29.23 -0.67 -0.87
CA ASN A 75 -28.61 -1.19 0.33
C ASN A 75 -28.05 -0.01 1.12
N VAL A 76 -28.17 -0.06 2.44
CA VAL A 76 -27.62 0.96 3.34
C VAL A 76 -26.80 0.25 4.41
N LYS A 77 -25.58 0.71 4.62
CA LYS A 77 -24.72 0.28 5.72
C LYS A 77 -24.34 1.52 6.53
N ALA A 78 -24.74 1.58 7.78
CA ALA A 78 -24.33 2.62 8.71
C ALA A 78 -23.40 2.01 9.77
N SER A 79 -22.32 2.71 10.13
CA SER A 79 -21.35 2.23 11.11
C SER A 79 -20.94 3.38 12.04
N PHE A 80 -20.72 3.06 13.31
CA PHE A 80 -20.14 3.96 14.28
C PHE A 80 -19.06 3.23 15.07
N LYS A 81 -17.85 3.81 15.10
CA LYS A 81 -16.70 3.27 15.84
C LYS A 81 -16.28 4.27 16.91
N THR A 82 -16.05 3.79 18.13
CA THR A 82 -15.57 4.61 19.25
C THR A 82 -14.61 3.80 20.13
N GLY A 83 -13.91 4.43 21.04
CA GLY A 83 -13.00 3.74 21.96
C GLY A 83 -11.85 4.60 22.44
N SER A 84 -10.70 3.98 22.64
CA SER A 84 -9.48 4.64 23.06
C SER A 84 -9.11 5.81 22.15
N PHE A 85 -8.31 6.75 22.64
CA PHE A 85 -7.83 7.94 21.93
C PHE A 85 -8.95 8.93 21.55
N GLY A 86 -10.11 8.87 22.22
CA GLY A 86 -11.26 9.72 21.92
C GLY A 86 -11.82 9.53 20.50
N VAL A 87 -11.72 8.32 19.96
CA VAL A 87 -12.20 8.02 18.61
C VAL A 87 -13.71 8.18 18.49
N ALA A 88 -14.13 8.95 17.48
CA ALA A 88 -15.50 9.02 16.99
C ALA A 88 -15.48 8.91 15.46
N ASN A 89 -16.01 7.79 14.93
CA ASN A 89 -15.90 7.49 13.51
C ASN A 89 -17.23 6.98 12.93
N PRO A 90 -18.21 7.90 12.67
CA PRO A 90 -19.40 7.56 11.91
C PRO A 90 -19.10 7.35 10.44
N SER A 91 -19.75 6.37 9.82
CA SER A 91 -19.70 6.14 8.37
C SER A 91 -21.05 5.68 7.83
N ILE A 92 -21.31 5.98 6.56
CA ILE A 92 -22.48 5.52 5.82
C ILE A 92 -22.03 5.09 4.42
N LEU A 93 -22.59 3.98 3.96
CA LEU A 93 -22.53 3.53 2.57
C LEU A 93 -23.96 3.33 2.06
N TRP A 94 -24.29 4.04 1.00
CA TRP A 94 -25.57 3.95 0.30
C TRP A 94 -25.33 3.42 -1.10
N GLU A 95 -25.99 2.33 -1.46
CA GLU A 95 -25.98 1.76 -2.81
C GLU A 95 -27.38 1.82 -3.39
N GLN A 96 -27.52 2.25 -4.66
CA GLN A 96 -28.80 2.46 -5.31
C GLN A 96 -28.80 1.80 -6.70
N LYS A 97 -29.81 0.98 -6.98
CA LYS A 97 -30.12 0.50 -8.32
C LYS A 97 -30.88 1.61 -9.08
N LEU A 98 -30.23 2.21 -10.08
CA LEU A 98 -30.81 3.28 -10.90
C LEU A 98 -31.59 2.74 -12.11
N GLY A 99 -31.27 1.54 -12.55
CA GLY A 99 -31.90 0.85 -13.65
C GLY A 99 -31.45 -0.62 -13.71
N GLU A 100 -31.83 -1.35 -14.76
CA GLU A 100 -31.45 -2.75 -14.88
C GLU A 100 -29.92 -2.95 -15.02
N GLN A 101 -29.24 -1.97 -15.61
CA GLN A 101 -27.82 -2.04 -15.93
C GLN A 101 -26.97 -0.99 -15.24
N ILE A 102 -27.58 -0.08 -14.48
CA ILE A 102 -26.88 1.04 -13.85
C ILE A 102 -27.15 1.04 -12.35
N SER A 103 -26.09 1.16 -11.57
CA SER A 103 -26.14 1.35 -10.12
C SER A 103 -25.21 2.48 -9.69
N SER A 104 -25.47 3.03 -8.52
CA SER A 104 -24.64 4.05 -7.88
C SER A 104 -24.26 3.63 -6.47
N SER A 105 -23.16 4.16 -5.98
CA SER A 105 -22.76 4.10 -4.58
C SER A 105 -22.37 5.49 -4.09
N PHE A 106 -22.64 5.74 -2.82
CA PHE A 106 -22.17 6.92 -2.09
C PHE A 106 -21.69 6.48 -0.72
N SER A 107 -20.49 6.87 -0.35
CA SER A 107 -19.98 6.65 0.99
C SER A 107 -19.46 7.96 1.60
N ALA A 108 -19.70 8.13 2.89
CA ALA A 108 -19.15 9.22 3.68
C ALA A 108 -18.67 8.67 5.01
N GLU A 109 -17.49 9.09 5.44
CA GLU A 109 -16.89 8.71 6.71
C GLU A 109 -16.20 9.92 7.34
N TYR A 110 -16.48 10.18 8.60
CA TYR A 110 -15.76 11.16 9.40
C TYR A 110 -14.99 10.45 10.50
N LEU A 111 -13.74 10.81 10.70
CA LEU A 111 -12.88 10.28 11.75
C LEU A 111 -12.36 11.41 12.60
N HIS A 112 -12.69 11.37 13.88
CA HIS A 112 -12.07 12.19 14.93
C HIS A 112 -11.27 11.29 15.87
N SER A 113 -10.07 11.72 16.23
CA SER A 113 -9.27 11.11 17.29
C SER A 113 -8.44 12.19 18.00
N SER A 114 -8.38 12.15 19.32
CA SER A 114 -7.48 13.00 20.10
C SER A 114 -6.01 12.54 20.00
N GLY A 115 -5.76 11.29 19.58
CA GLY A 115 -4.44 10.69 19.47
C GLY A 115 -3.65 10.62 20.78
N LYS A 116 -4.27 10.90 21.94
CA LYS A 116 -3.59 10.92 23.23
C LYS A 116 -3.47 9.52 23.83
N TYR A 117 -2.27 9.10 24.20
CA TYR A 117 -2.00 7.85 24.90
C TYR A 117 -0.80 7.95 25.85
N LYS A 118 -0.78 7.08 26.85
CA LYS A 118 0.33 6.94 27.78
C LYS A 118 1.39 6.01 27.18
N PHE A 119 2.66 6.33 27.44
CA PHE A 119 3.79 5.49 27.07
C PHE A 119 4.86 5.59 28.15
N THR A 120 5.72 4.55 28.26
CA THR A 120 6.89 4.54 29.15
C THR A 120 8.10 5.05 28.39
N TYR A 121 8.86 5.93 29.00
CA TYR A 121 10.07 6.54 28.46
C TYR A 121 11.21 6.39 29.45
N ARG A 122 12.38 5.97 28.96
CA ARG A 122 13.61 5.91 29.73
C ARG A 122 14.26 7.29 29.73
N MET A 123 14.30 7.92 30.89
CA MET A 123 14.95 9.23 31.08
C MET A 123 16.46 9.11 30.91
N GLN A 124 17.13 10.22 30.57
CA GLN A 124 18.59 10.26 30.42
C GLN A 124 19.31 9.94 31.74
N GLU A 125 18.70 10.25 32.88
CA GLU A 125 19.18 9.94 34.23
C GLU A 125 19.04 8.47 34.61
N GLY A 126 18.47 7.62 33.71
CA GLY A 126 18.46 6.18 33.89
C GLY A 126 17.24 5.58 34.58
N TYR A 127 16.21 6.36 34.88
CA TYR A 127 14.92 5.86 35.42
C TYR A 127 13.80 5.93 34.36
N ASP A 128 12.81 5.09 34.56
CA ASP A 128 11.64 5.07 33.67
C ASP A 128 10.57 6.03 34.19
N THR A 129 9.94 6.74 33.28
CA THR A 129 8.80 7.62 33.55
C THR A 129 7.65 7.32 32.62
N THR A 130 6.44 7.69 33.01
CA THR A 130 5.25 7.61 32.15
C THR A 130 4.89 9.02 31.70
N ALA A 131 4.81 9.20 30.39
CA ALA A 131 4.39 10.45 29.78
C ALA A 131 3.13 10.21 28.92
N VAL A 132 2.49 11.32 28.52
CA VAL A 132 1.33 11.29 27.62
C VAL A 132 1.76 11.87 26.28
N ARG A 133 1.60 11.08 25.22
CA ARG A 133 1.76 11.53 23.85
C ARG A 133 0.67 12.54 23.52
N GLN A 134 1.07 13.70 23.02
CA GLN A 134 0.18 14.80 22.65
C GLN A 134 0.41 15.20 21.20
N ASN A 135 -0.47 16.07 20.66
CA ASN A 135 -0.41 16.52 19.26
C ASN A 135 -0.39 15.37 18.26
N GLY A 136 -1.14 14.30 18.53
CA GLY A 136 -1.36 13.18 17.61
C GLY A 136 -2.82 13.12 17.13
N ASP A 137 -3.55 14.23 17.30
CA ASP A 137 -4.95 14.34 16.91
C ASP A 137 -5.13 14.26 15.40
N LEU A 138 -6.28 13.76 15.01
CA LEU A 138 -6.70 13.63 13.62
C LEU A 138 -8.16 13.96 13.49
N ASN A 139 -8.47 14.85 12.55
CA ASN A 139 -9.81 15.05 12.00
C ASN A 139 -9.75 14.76 10.52
N ALA A 140 -10.57 13.84 10.04
CA ALA A 140 -10.56 13.46 8.63
C ALA A 140 -11.98 13.22 8.11
N LEU A 141 -12.25 13.72 6.91
CA LEU A 141 -13.48 13.47 6.16
C LEU A 141 -13.12 12.71 4.87
N ARG A 142 -13.83 11.63 4.60
CA ARG A 142 -13.78 10.87 3.36
C ARG A 142 -15.14 10.86 2.72
N VAL A 143 -15.21 11.19 1.44
CA VAL A 143 -16.44 11.13 0.65
C VAL A 143 -16.11 10.46 -0.69
N GLU A 144 -16.89 9.48 -1.06
CA GLU A 144 -16.76 8.80 -2.35
C GLU A 144 -18.13 8.65 -3.01
N GLY A 145 -18.19 8.93 -4.30
CA GLY A 145 -19.33 8.64 -5.16
C GLY A 145 -18.91 7.76 -6.33
N GLY A 146 -19.76 6.79 -6.69
CA GLY A 146 -19.50 5.86 -7.80
C GLY A 146 -20.73 5.61 -8.66
N LEU A 147 -20.52 5.46 -9.95
CA LEU A 147 -21.49 5.00 -10.93
C LEU A 147 -20.93 3.75 -11.62
N PHE A 148 -21.78 2.74 -11.79
CA PHE A 148 -21.41 1.46 -12.35
C PHE A 148 -22.43 1.10 -13.43
N GLY A 149 -21.96 0.84 -14.63
CA GLY A 149 -22.80 0.43 -15.74
C GLY A 149 -22.38 -0.92 -16.32
N ARG A 150 -23.36 -1.76 -16.63
CA ARG A 150 -23.16 -2.98 -17.42
C ARG A 150 -23.55 -2.70 -18.86
N ILE A 151 -22.76 -3.20 -19.78
CA ILE A 151 -23.03 -3.17 -21.21
C ILE A 151 -22.89 -4.59 -21.77
N ASN A 152 -23.34 -4.81 -22.97
CA ASN A 152 -23.15 -6.12 -23.60
C ASN A 152 -21.66 -6.44 -23.71
N GLN A 153 -21.24 -7.55 -23.10
CA GLN A 153 -19.84 -8.02 -23.02
C GLN A 153 -18.86 -6.99 -22.44
N GLY A 154 -19.31 -6.23 -21.42
CA GLY A 154 -18.43 -5.24 -20.80
C GLY A 154 -19.07 -4.48 -19.65
N TYR A 155 -18.32 -3.51 -19.17
CA TYR A 155 -18.77 -2.60 -18.10
C TYR A 155 -18.05 -1.26 -18.20
N TRP A 156 -18.61 -0.27 -17.52
CA TRP A 156 -17.92 0.98 -17.21
C TRP A 156 -18.13 1.35 -15.74
N LYS A 157 -17.16 2.08 -15.20
CA LYS A 157 -17.19 2.61 -13.85
C LYS A 157 -16.73 4.06 -13.90
N ALA A 158 -17.35 4.91 -13.09
CA ALA A 158 -16.91 6.29 -12.87
C ALA A 158 -16.94 6.55 -11.37
N LYS A 159 -15.90 7.17 -10.83
CA LYS A 159 -15.78 7.48 -9.40
C LYS A 159 -15.21 8.85 -9.17
N ALA A 160 -15.63 9.45 -8.05
CA ALA A 160 -15.03 10.63 -7.48
C ALA A 160 -14.77 10.38 -5.99
N TYR A 161 -13.59 10.74 -5.51
CA TYR A 161 -13.13 10.57 -4.15
C TYR A 161 -12.57 11.88 -3.60
N LEU A 162 -12.93 12.19 -2.37
CA LEU A 162 -12.41 13.34 -1.62
C LEU A 162 -11.96 12.88 -0.24
N TYR A 163 -10.76 13.28 0.12
CA TYR A 163 -10.21 13.19 1.46
C TYR A 163 -9.77 14.57 1.93
N ASN A 164 -10.21 14.97 3.11
CA ASN A 164 -9.75 16.19 3.76
C ASN A 164 -9.36 15.86 5.20
N SER A 165 -8.20 16.29 5.65
CA SER A 165 -7.76 16.06 7.00
C SER A 165 -6.95 17.20 7.59
N GLU A 166 -7.03 17.30 8.91
CA GLU A 166 -6.13 18.05 9.75
C GLU A 166 -5.53 17.10 10.78
N ARG A 167 -4.21 17.12 10.96
CA ARG A 167 -3.51 16.26 11.91
C ARG A 167 -2.34 16.96 12.58
N GLY A 168 -2.09 16.57 13.82
CA GLY A 168 -0.88 16.93 14.53
C GLY A 168 0.23 15.89 14.32
N TYR A 169 1.47 16.34 14.37
CA TYR A 169 2.67 15.50 14.37
C TYR A 169 3.40 15.64 15.70
N PRO A 170 3.28 14.64 16.58
CA PRO A 170 3.90 14.70 17.89
C PRO A 170 5.44 14.67 17.86
N GLY A 171 6.05 14.38 16.70
CA GLY A 171 7.50 14.36 16.50
C GLY A 171 8.24 13.24 17.25
N ALA A 172 9.56 13.21 17.17
CA ALA A 172 10.39 12.29 17.90
C ALA A 172 10.57 12.74 19.36
N ILE A 173 10.66 11.77 20.29
CA ILE A 173 10.98 12.07 21.69
C ILE A 173 12.50 12.12 21.83
N VAL A 174 13.04 13.33 21.96
CA VAL A 174 14.46 13.56 22.09
C VAL A 174 14.71 14.52 23.26
N ARG A 175 15.70 14.23 24.10
CA ARG A 175 16.08 15.07 25.23
C ARG A 175 14.92 15.43 26.17
N ASN A 176 14.10 14.43 26.51
CA ASN A 176 12.93 14.60 27.40
C ASN A 176 11.84 15.54 26.85
N LYS A 177 11.84 15.83 25.54
CA LYS A 177 10.78 16.56 24.88
C LYS A 177 9.73 15.57 24.37
N PHE A 178 8.52 15.62 24.91
CA PHE A 178 7.48 14.61 24.71
C PHE A 178 6.40 14.98 23.69
N SER A 179 6.42 16.22 23.20
CA SER A 179 5.47 16.69 22.17
C SER A 179 6.13 17.78 21.32
N HIS A 180 5.70 17.82 20.07
CA HIS A 180 5.96 18.87 19.11
C HIS A 180 4.64 19.46 18.64
N GLU A 181 4.66 20.69 18.13
CA GLU A 181 3.47 21.42 17.72
C GLU A 181 3.28 21.45 16.19
N ASP A 182 3.95 20.56 15.47
CA ASP A 182 3.86 20.48 14.03
C ASP A 182 2.46 20.03 13.61
N ARG A 183 1.94 20.63 12.54
CA ARG A 183 0.61 20.39 12.01
C ARG A 183 0.64 20.17 10.50
N GLN A 184 -0.30 19.37 10.00
CA GLN A 184 -0.50 19.16 8.58
C GLN A 184 -1.99 19.15 8.22
N TRP A 185 -2.29 19.77 7.09
CA TRP A 185 -3.61 19.75 6.45
C TRP A 185 -3.47 19.14 5.07
N ASP A 186 -4.33 18.18 4.76
CA ASP A 186 -4.36 17.51 3.47
C ASP A 186 -5.74 17.68 2.81
N THR A 187 -5.74 17.93 1.50
CA THR A 187 -6.93 17.77 0.66
C THR A 187 -6.53 16.97 -0.56
N ASN A 188 -7.12 15.80 -0.72
CA ASN A 188 -6.87 14.91 -1.85
C ASN A 188 -8.19 14.65 -2.57
N PHE A 189 -8.24 14.96 -3.84
CA PHE A 189 -9.38 14.72 -4.71
C PHE A 189 -8.92 13.95 -5.93
N PHE A 190 -9.66 12.93 -6.31
CA PHE A 190 -9.51 12.36 -7.64
C PHE A 190 -10.85 11.94 -8.22
N THR A 191 -10.94 12.00 -9.54
CA THR A 191 -11.99 11.37 -10.31
C THR A 191 -11.37 10.43 -11.32
N GLN A 192 -11.98 9.27 -11.50
CA GLN A 192 -11.49 8.25 -12.41
C GLN A 192 -12.60 7.50 -13.09
N GLY A 193 -12.31 7.01 -14.28
CA GLY A 193 -13.21 6.19 -15.08
C GLY A 193 -12.50 5.01 -15.70
N THR A 194 -13.22 3.90 -15.79
CA THR A 194 -12.79 2.67 -16.46
C THR A 194 -13.86 2.21 -17.42
N PHE A 195 -13.47 1.88 -18.63
CA PHE A 195 -14.30 1.24 -19.63
C PHE A 195 -13.65 -0.05 -20.10
N LYS A 196 -14.37 -1.17 -20.04
CA LYS A 196 -13.92 -2.46 -20.54
C LYS A 196 -14.99 -3.08 -21.44
N LYS A 197 -14.58 -3.55 -22.61
CA LYS A 197 -15.47 -4.23 -23.54
C LYS A 197 -14.74 -5.31 -24.32
N ASP A 198 -15.37 -6.47 -24.43
CA ASP A 198 -15.00 -7.51 -25.36
C ASP A 198 -15.82 -7.28 -26.66
N PHE A 199 -15.16 -6.75 -27.70
CA PHE A 199 -15.82 -6.43 -28.98
C PHE A 199 -16.08 -7.68 -29.80
N THR A 200 -15.14 -8.63 -29.74
CA THR A 200 -15.22 -9.92 -30.39
C THR A 200 -14.61 -11.00 -29.47
N GLN A 201 -14.69 -12.26 -29.87
CA GLN A 201 -14.03 -13.34 -29.14
C GLN A 201 -12.48 -13.21 -29.11
N TRP A 202 -11.93 -12.52 -30.10
CA TRP A 202 -10.48 -12.36 -30.25
C TRP A 202 -9.96 -10.97 -29.84
N TYR A 203 -10.83 -9.97 -29.64
CA TYR A 203 -10.40 -8.61 -29.31
C TYR A 203 -11.18 -7.99 -28.15
N SER A 204 -10.44 -7.47 -27.18
CA SER A 204 -10.95 -6.74 -26.01
C SER A 204 -10.20 -5.43 -25.79
N LEU A 205 -10.92 -4.43 -25.28
CA LEU A 205 -10.39 -3.12 -24.95
C LEU A 205 -10.63 -2.81 -23.47
N LEU A 206 -9.61 -2.23 -22.83
CA LEU A 206 -9.70 -1.62 -21.49
C LEU A 206 -9.14 -0.19 -21.61
N ALA A 207 -9.93 0.81 -21.22
CA ALA A 207 -9.52 2.19 -21.20
C ALA A 207 -9.74 2.79 -19.81
N ASN A 208 -8.80 3.58 -19.34
CA ASN A 208 -8.90 4.29 -18.07
C ASN A 208 -8.55 5.78 -18.26
N ALA A 209 -9.16 6.61 -17.41
CA ALA A 209 -8.81 8.01 -17.27
C ALA A 209 -8.89 8.41 -15.80
N LYS A 210 -7.98 9.26 -15.34
CA LYS A 210 -7.96 9.83 -13.98
C LYS A 210 -7.51 11.28 -14.03
N TYR A 211 -8.14 12.10 -13.20
CA TYR A 211 -7.63 13.39 -12.78
C TYR A 211 -7.51 13.40 -11.26
N ALA A 212 -6.39 13.85 -10.73
CA ALA A 212 -6.16 14.00 -9.31
C ALA A 212 -5.63 15.41 -8.98
N TYR A 213 -6.02 15.89 -7.81
CA TYR A 213 -5.56 17.13 -7.20
C TYR A 213 -5.24 16.85 -5.73
N ASP A 214 -4.00 17.15 -5.33
CA ASP A 214 -3.52 17.00 -3.97
C ASP A 214 -3.00 18.34 -3.45
N TYR A 215 -3.50 18.74 -2.29
CA TYR A 215 -3.01 19.88 -1.53
C TYR A 215 -2.46 19.39 -0.19
N LEU A 216 -1.29 19.89 0.17
CA LEU A 216 -0.65 19.66 1.45
C LEU A 216 -0.14 20.99 2.00
N HIS A 217 -0.54 21.29 3.24
CA HIS A 217 0.02 22.38 4.02
C HIS A 217 0.70 21.79 5.26
N TYR A 218 1.97 22.08 5.44
CA TYR A 218 2.75 21.66 6.60
C TYR A 218 3.30 22.87 7.34
N GLN A 219 3.13 22.90 8.67
CA GLN A 219 3.57 23.98 9.53
C GLN A 219 4.37 23.44 10.72
N ALA A 220 5.56 23.99 10.92
CA ALA A 220 6.37 23.87 12.13
C ALA A 220 6.76 25.27 12.61
N ASP A 221 6.31 25.67 13.80
CA ASP A 221 6.50 27.02 14.36
C ASP A 221 7.45 26.98 15.55
N PRO A 222 8.68 27.53 15.44
CA PRO A 222 9.65 27.54 16.53
C PRO A 222 9.21 28.38 17.74
N ASN A 223 8.21 29.25 17.60
CA ASN A 223 7.65 30.00 18.73
C ASN A 223 6.73 29.14 19.60
N LYS A 224 6.14 28.09 19.01
CA LYS A 224 5.31 27.11 19.70
C LYS A 224 6.10 25.90 20.16
N ASP A 225 7.18 25.64 19.46
CA ASP A 225 8.09 24.54 19.70
C ASP A 225 9.52 25.03 19.55
N GLU A 226 10.46 24.59 20.35
CA GLU A 226 11.89 24.91 20.23
C GLU A 226 12.54 24.31 18.97
N SER A 227 11.81 24.29 17.87
CA SER A 227 12.27 23.89 16.55
C SER A 227 13.30 24.91 16.03
N LEU A 228 14.32 24.42 15.37
CA LEU A 228 15.40 25.26 14.85
C LEU A 228 15.03 26.04 13.60
N MET A 229 13.88 25.76 12.99
CA MET A 229 13.48 26.35 11.72
C MET A 229 11.97 26.52 11.62
N TYR A 230 11.56 27.72 11.22
CA TYR A 230 10.17 27.97 10.84
C TYR A 230 9.87 27.35 9.47
N VAL A 231 8.85 26.52 9.41
CA VAL A 231 8.35 25.91 8.18
C VAL A 231 6.86 26.21 8.08
N ASN A 232 6.44 26.76 6.96
CA ASN A 232 5.02 27.00 6.64
C ASN A 232 4.87 26.88 5.13
N ASN A 233 4.78 25.63 4.65
CA ASN A 233 4.87 25.31 3.24
C ASN A 233 3.56 24.76 2.72
N HIS A 234 3.18 25.22 1.53
CA HIS A 234 2.02 24.76 0.78
C HIS A 234 2.47 24.08 -0.49
N TYR A 235 1.93 22.90 -0.76
CA TYR A 235 2.21 22.12 -1.96
C TYR A 235 0.92 21.80 -2.67
N TYR A 236 0.94 21.93 -4.00
CA TYR A 236 -0.18 21.66 -4.88
C TYR A 236 0.28 20.71 -5.98
N GLN A 237 -0.34 19.54 -6.07
CA GLN A 237 -0.07 18.59 -7.12
C GLN A 237 -1.30 18.40 -7.99
N GLN A 238 -1.08 18.20 -9.27
CA GLN A 238 -2.12 17.78 -10.20
C GLN A 238 -1.60 16.62 -11.04
N GLU A 239 -2.49 15.70 -11.35
CA GLU A 239 -2.20 14.56 -12.19
C GLU A 239 -3.33 14.37 -13.21
N VAL A 240 -2.95 14.13 -14.45
CA VAL A 240 -3.83 13.59 -15.49
C VAL A 240 -3.23 12.27 -15.95
N TYR A 241 -4.02 11.21 -15.93
CA TYR A 241 -3.61 9.90 -16.39
C TYR A 241 -4.65 9.32 -17.35
N THR A 242 -4.18 8.74 -18.44
CA THR A 242 -4.99 7.99 -19.40
C THR A 242 -4.27 6.73 -19.82
N SER A 243 -5.00 5.66 -20.01
CA SER A 243 -4.44 4.39 -20.51
C SER A 243 -5.40 3.67 -21.45
N VAL A 244 -4.84 2.96 -22.40
CA VAL A 244 -5.56 2.05 -23.30
C VAL A 244 -4.80 0.74 -23.37
N ALA A 245 -5.45 -0.36 -23.00
CA ALA A 245 -4.93 -1.71 -23.15
C ALA A 245 -5.80 -2.50 -24.14
N ASN A 246 -5.14 -3.20 -25.04
CA ASN A 246 -5.75 -4.02 -26.08
C ASN A 246 -5.32 -5.47 -25.86
N ARG A 247 -6.27 -6.39 -25.86
CA ARG A 247 -6.02 -7.82 -25.77
C ARG A 247 -6.44 -8.51 -27.05
N PHE A 248 -5.60 -9.38 -27.56
CA PHE A 248 -5.80 -10.19 -28.74
C PHE A 248 -5.67 -11.68 -28.37
N ASN A 249 -6.77 -12.42 -28.41
CA ASN A 249 -6.78 -13.88 -28.31
C ASN A 249 -6.48 -14.45 -29.70
N LEU A 250 -5.22 -14.67 -30.01
CA LEU A 250 -4.78 -15.13 -31.35
C LEU A 250 -5.14 -16.60 -31.57
N PHE A 251 -4.95 -17.41 -30.52
CA PHE A 251 -5.34 -18.82 -30.47
C PHE A 251 -5.83 -19.17 -29.06
N PRO A 252 -6.50 -20.30 -28.84
CA PRO A 252 -6.92 -20.72 -27.51
C PRO A 252 -5.79 -20.84 -26.46
N TRP A 253 -4.55 -20.99 -26.94
CA TRP A 253 -3.34 -21.12 -26.13
C TRP A 253 -2.41 -19.90 -26.19
N TRP A 254 -2.75 -18.88 -27.03
CA TRP A 254 -1.90 -17.71 -27.22
C TRP A 254 -2.70 -16.40 -27.12
N GLU A 255 -2.37 -15.61 -26.13
CA GLU A 255 -2.90 -14.28 -25.89
C GLU A 255 -1.77 -13.24 -26.02
N ALA A 256 -2.04 -12.15 -26.70
CA ALA A 256 -1.14 -11.00 -26.79
C ALA A 256 -1.85 -9.75 -26.29
N SER A 257 -1.09 -8.81 -25.74
CA SER A 257 -1.58 -7.52 -25.25
C SER A 257 -0.65 -6.40 -25.67
N PHE A 258 -1.24 -5.26 -26.03
CA PHE A 258 -0.55 -3.99 -26.23
C PHE A 258 -1.23 -2.92 -25.40
N SER A 259 -0.45 -2.18 -24.60
CA SER A 259 -0.97 -1.09 -23.75
C SER A 259 -0.14 0.17 -23.95
N ALA A 260 -0.83 1.32 -23.90
CA ALA A 260 -0.20 2.63 -23.96
C ALA A 260 -0.83 3.55 -22.91
N ASP A 261 0.00 4.20 -22.11
CA ASP A 261 -0.41 5.09 -21.04
C ASP A 261 0.29 6.45 -21.20
N TYR A 262 -0.44 7.48 -20.84
CA TYR A 262 0.12 8.83 -20.69
C TYR A 262 -0.21 9.37 -19.32
N GLN A 263 0.79 9.94 -18.66
CA GLN A 263 0.65 10.60 -17.37
C GLN A 263 1.30 11.97 -17.41
N PHE A 264 0.60 12.95 -16.86
CA PHE A 264 1.10 14.29 -16.64
C PHE A 264 1.02 14.62 -15.15
N ASN A 265 2.12 15.07 -14.56
CA ASN A 265 2.22 15.52 -13.18
C ASN A 265 2.73 16.95 -13.12
N LEU A 266 2.11 17.75 -12.29
CA LEU A 266 2.51 19.12 -11.98
C LEU A 266 2.70 19.27 -10.48
N LEU A 267 3.79 19.90 -10.05
CA LEU A 267 4.00 20.29 -8.65
C LEU A 267 4.22 21.80 -8.57
N ASN A 268 3.43 22.43 -7.71
CA ASN A 268 3.57 23.83 -7.32
C ASN A 268 3.81 23.92 -5.81
N ALA A 269 4.61 24.87 -5.36
CA ALA A 269 4.88 25.13 -3.95
C ALA A 269 5.20 26.60 -3.72
N ASP A 270 4.96 27.11 -2.52
CA ASP A 270 5.30 28.46 -2.07
C ASP A 270 6.72 28.55 -1.47
N LEU A 271 7.60 27.65 -1.87
CA LEU A 271 9.00 27.65 -1.46
C LEU A 271 9.78 28.74 -2.21
N ARG A 272 10.73 29.35 -1.50
CA ARG A 272 11.68 30.28 -2.09
C ARG A 272 12.48 29.60 -3.21
N ASP A 273 12.57 30.26 -4.38
CA ASP A 273 13.33 29.80 -5.55
C ASP A 273 12.82 28.43 -6.10
N PHE A 274 11.54 28.11 -5.89
CA PHE A 274 10.93 26.89 -6.40
C PHE A 274 10.78 26.94 -7.93
N VAL A 275 11.01 25.82 -8.60
CA VAL A 275 11.16 25.77 -10.07
C VAL A 275 9.95 25.21 -10.83
N TYR A 276 8.83 24.95 -10.14
CA TYR A 276 7.54 24.54 -10.71
C TYR A 276 7.64 23.40 -11.73
N PRO A 277 8.14 22.22 -11.32
CA PRO A 277 8.36 21.13 -12.25
C PRO A 277 7.06 20.55 -12.80
N ARG A 278 7.13 20.13 -14.07
CA ARG A 278 6.08 19.40 -14.78
C ARG A 278 6.71 18.18 -15.40
N ARG A 279 6.09 17.02 -15.22
CA ARG A 279 6.56 15.74 -15.74
C ARG A 279 5.56 15.15 -16.72
N HIS A 280 6.03 14.76 -17.88
CA HIS A 280 5.31 13.97 -18.86
C HIS A 280 5.90 12.57 -18.88
N THR A 281 5.06 11.54 -18.68
CA THR A 281 5.48 10.14 -18.72
C THR A 281 4.64 9.42 -19.77
N LEU A 282 5.31 8.82 -20.74
CA LEU A 282 4.74 7.94 -21.75
C LEU A 282 5.20 6.51 -21.45
N LEU A 283 4.24 5.59 -21.37
CA LEU A 283 4.52 4.18 -21.21
C LEU A 283 3.88 3.39 -22.34
N ALA A 284 4.60 2.43 -22.88
CA ALA A 284 4.08 1.48 -23.85
C ALA A 284 4.52 0.07 -23.46
N SER A 285 3.61 -0.89 -23.47
CA SER A 285 3.95 -2.28 -23.17
C SER A 285 3.43 -3.23 -24.23
N ILE A 286 4.24 -4.25 -24.51
CA ILE A 286 3.84 -5.42 -25.26
C ILE A 286 3.99 -6.61 -24.33
N ALA A 287 2.94 -7.43 -24.25
CA ALA A 287 2.94 -8.61 -23.42
C ALA A 287 2.31 -9.80 -24.15
N THR A 288 2.77 -11.00 -23.82
CA THR A 288 2.27 -12.24 -24.39
C THR A 288 2.11 -13.29 -23.30
N ALA A 289 1.07 -14.12 -23.43
CA ALA A 289 0.83 -15.27 -22.56
C ALA A 289 0.58 -16.51 -23.42
N LEU A 290 1.31 -17.57 -23.12
CA LEU A 290 1.18 -18.88 -23.74
C LEU A 290 0.65 -19.85 -22.68
N ARG A 291 -0.51 -20.46 -22.93
CA ARG A 291 -1.18 -21.38 -22.00
C ARG A 291 -1.27 -22.76 -22.60
N PHE A 292 -0.48 -23.66 -22.09
CA PHE A 292 -0.54 -25.09 -22.40
C PHE A 292 -1.27 -25.82 -21.26
N LYS A 293 -1.53 -27.12 -21.42
CA LYS A 293 -2.26 -27.90 -20.39
C LYS A 293 -1.71 -27.73 -18.97
N GLN A 294 -0.39 -27.70 -18.82
CA GLN A 294 0.29 -27.72 -17.52
C GLN A 294 1.21 -26.53 -17.31
N VAL A 295 1.52 -25.78 -18.37
CA VAL A 295 2.51 -24.71 -18.36
C VAL A 295 1.87 -23.42 -18.85
N GLU A 296 2.07 -22.34 -18.11
CA GLU A 296 1.77 -20.99 -18.53
C GLU A 296 3.05 -20.17 -18.54
N LEU A 297 3.32 -19.53 -19.67
CA LEU A 297 4.46 -18.65 -19.88
C LEU A 297 3.93 -17.25 -20.16
N GLN A 298 4.50 -16.25 -19.51
CA GLN A 298 4.19 -14.85 -19.79
C GLN A 298 5.50 -14.08 -19.97
N ALA A 299 5.52 -13.19 -20.95
CA ALA A 299 6.61 -12.25 -21.14
C ALA A 299 6.03 -10.86 -21.40
N SER A 300 6.70 -9.84 -20.90
CA SER A 300 6.37 -8.46 -21.20
C SER A 300 7.61 -7.60 -21.37
N LEU A 301 7.46 -6.55 -22.16
CA LEU A 301 8.44 -5.52 -22.38
C LEU A 301 7.76 -4.17 -22.19
N LEU A 302 8.26 -3.39 -21.23
CA LEU A 302 7.74 -2.06 -20.92
C LEU A 302 8.77 -1.02 -21.33
N GLU A 303 8.37 -0.10 -22.21
CA GLU A 303 9.10 1.11 -22.54
C GLU A 303 8.51 2.27 -21.72
N THR A 304 9.37 3.07 -21.10
CA THR A 304 8.98 4.27 -20.39
C THR A 304 9.87 5.44 -20.81
N TYR A 305 9.24 6.51 -21.26
CA TYR A 305 9.88 7.78 -21.57
C TYR A 305 9.37 8.86 -20.62
N VAL A 306 10.29 9.59 -20.01
CA VAL A 306 10.01 10.67 -19.07
C VAL A 306 10.68 11.94 -19.52
N HIS A 307 9.89 13.01 -19.61
CA HIS A 307 10.32 14.35 -19.97
C HIS A 307 9.86 15.35 -18.91
N ASP A 308 10.80 16.05 -18.30
CA ASP A 308 10.54 17.08 -17.29
C ASP A 308 10.73 18.48 -17.89
N THR A 309 9.87 19.41 -17.48
CA THR A 309 10.02 20.85 -17.73
C THR A 309 9.95 21.60 -16.41
N SER A 310 10.63 22.74 -16.32
CA SER A 310 10.60 23.59 -15.12
C SER A 310 10.91 25.05 -15.49
N SER A 311 10.67 25.99 -14.59
CA SER A 311 11.11 27.38 -14.75
C SER A 311 12.63 27.56 -14.56
N GLY A 312 13.31 26.56 -13.98
CA GLY A 312 14.77 26.45 -13.89
C GLY A 312 15.34 25.46 -14.90
N THR A 313 16.47 24.84 -14.56
CA THR A 313 17.04 23.76 -15.38
C THR A 313 16.27 22.46 -15.12
N PRO A 314 15.60 21.86 -16.11
CA PRO A 314 14.94 20.58 -15.93
C PRO A 314 15.93 19.41 -15.83
N ALA A 315 15.52 18.32 -15.20
CA ALA A 315 16.27 17.07 -15.23
C ALA A 315 16.32 16.52 -16.68
N PRO A 316 17.40 15.83 -17.07
CA PRO A 316 17.50 15.23 -18.39
C PRO A 316 16.42 14.18 -18.65
N ASP A 317 15.98 14.08 -19.90
CA ASP A 317 15.06 13.04 -20.34
C ASP A 317 15.57 11.65 -20.01
N LYS A 318 14.66 10.77 -19.63
CA LYS A 318 14.98 9.37 -19.34
C LYS A 318 14.12 8.45 -20.19
N GLN A 319 14.77 7.49 -20.82
CA GLN A 319 14.13 6.44 -21.61
C GLN A 319 14.66 5.09 -21.16
N LYS A 320 13.78 4.16 -20.77
CA LYS A 320 14.17 2.87 -20.21
C LYS A 320 13.25 1.76 -20.68
N LEU A 321 13.88 0.66 -21.10
CA LEU A 321 13.21 -0.56 -21.51
C LEU A 321 13.39 -1.62 -20.43
N THR A 322 12.29 -2.18 -19.93
CA THR A 322 12.29 -3.13 -18.81
C THR A 322 11.54 -4.41 -19.16
N PRO A 323 12.26 -5.55 -19.20
CA PRO A 323 11.67 -6.85 -19.49
C PRO A 323 11.15 -7.54 -18.23
N SER A 324 10.15 -8.41 -18.42
CA SER A 324 9.77 -9.40 -17.41
C SER A 324 9.38 -10.73 -18.05
N PHE A 325 9.60 -11.81 -17.32
CA PHE A 325 9.28 -13.16 -17.73
C PHE A 325 8.73 -13.95 -16.53
N PHE A 326 7.61 -14.64 -16.72
CA PHE A 326 6.94 -15.45 -15.69
C PHE A 326 6.69 -16.86 -16.25
N VAL A 327 6.84 -17.85 -15.38
CA VAL A 327 6.51 -19.24 -15.66
C VAL A 327 5.69 -19.81 -14.52
N SER A 328 4.66 -20.56 -14.87
CA SER A 328 3.85 -21.35 -13.94
C SER A 328 3.70 -22.76 -14.51
N TRP A 329 4.00 -23.77 -13.72
CA TRP A 329 3.96 -25.18 -14.12
C TRP A 329 3.24 -26.04 -13.10
N ARG A 330 2.23 -26.78 -13.56
CA ARG A 330 1.46 -27.75 -12.79
C ARG A 330 1.90 -29.18 -13.17
N PRO A 331 2.99 -29.71 -12.57
CA PRO A 331 3.53 -31.01 -12.95
C PRO A 331 2.52 -32.14 -12.79
N PHE A 332 1.67 -32.03 -11.77
CA PHE A 332 0.64 -33.00 -11.44
C PHE A 332 -0.72 -32.28 -11.33
N PRO A 333 -1.53 -32.19 -12.39
CA PRO A 333 -2.75 -31.36 -12.41
C PRO A 333 -3.75 -31.65 -11.30
N GLN A 334 -3.80 -32.89 -10.81
CA GLN A 334 -4.71 -33.30 -9.73
C GLN A 334 -4.14 -33.13 -8.32
N SER A 335 -2.86 -32.84 -8.17
CA SER A 335 -2.21 -32.73 -6.87
C SER A 335 -2.44 -31.40 -6.17
N GLY A 336 -2.84 -30.36 -6.90
CA GLY A 336 -2.93 -29.01 -6.40
C GLY A 336 -1.57 -28.28 -6.29
N LEU A 337 -0.48 -28.89 -6.77
CA LEU A 337 0.86 -28.28 -6.79
C LEU A 337 1.04 -27.43 -8.03
N ASN A 338 1.48 -26.19 -7.82
CA ASN A 338 1.88 -25.25 -8.88
C ASN A 338 3.26 -24.69 -8.55
N LEU A 339 4.22 -24.92 -9.44
CA LEU A 339 5.56 -24.33 -9.40
C LEU A 339 5.53 -23.04 -10.20
N ARG A 340 6.20 -22.00 -9.71
CA ARG A 340 6.26 -20.71 -10.39
C ARG A 340 7.63 -20.09 -10.25
N GLY A 341 7.97 -19.26 -11.21
CA GLY A 341 9.17 -18.46 -11.14
C GLY A 341 9.04 -17.22 -12.01
N PHE A 342 9.78 -16.19 -11.68
CA PHE A 342 9.85 -15.02 -12.54
C PHE A 342 11.20 -14.33 -12.50
N TYR A 343 11.49 -13.65 -13.57
CA TYR A 343 12.49 -12.62 -13.71
C TYR A 343 11.79 -11.31 -14.07
N LYS A 344 12.13 -10.24 -13.37
CA LYS A 344 11.57 -8.93 -13.64
C LYS A 344 12.61 -7.84 -13.41
N ARG A 345 12.75 -6.94 -14.36
CA ARG A 345 13.51 -5.70 -14.18
C ARG A 345 12.55 -4.52 -14.26
N ILE A 346 12.66 -3.63 -13.31
CA ILE A 346 11.90 -2.37 -13.27
C ILE A 346 12.83 -1.22 -12.94
N PHE A 347 12.37 0.00 -13.18
CA PHE A 347 13.06 1.18 -12.69
C PHE A 347 12.10 2.12 -11.97
N ARG A 348 12.66 2.93 -11.10
CA ARG A 348 11.94 4.00 -10.41
C ARG A 348 12.57 5.34 -10.78
N MET A 349 11.76 6.26 -11.30
CA MET A 349 12.19 7.65 -11.48
C MET A 349 12.41 8.31 -10.13
N PRO A 350 13.41 9.22 -10.00
CA PRO A 350 13.49 10.13 -8.88
C PRO A 350 12.19 10.92 -8.75
N THR A 351 11.73 11.14 -7.52
CA THR A 351 10.55 11.95 -7.25
C THR A 351 10.80 13.43 -7.60
N LEU A 352 9.76 14.22 -7.68
CA LEU A 352 9.92 15.65 -7.92
C LEU A 352 10.66 16.34 -6.77
N ASN A 353 10.51 15.85 -5.53
CA ASN A 353 11.30 16.33 -4.40
C ASN A 353 12.77 15.93 -4.51
N ASP A 354 13.08 14.69 -4.92
CA ASP A 354 14.46 14.24 -5.10
C ASP A 354 15.23 15.13 -6.10
N LEU A 355 14.53 15.59 -7.14
CA LEU A 355 15.13 16.41 -8.20
C LEU A 355 15.09 17.92 -7.94
N TYR A 356 13.97 18.44 -7.44
CA TYR A 356 13.65 19.86 -7.50
C TYR A 356 13.39 20.52 -6.14
N TYR A 357 13.41 19.77 -5.02
CA TYR A 357 13.22 20.40 -3.72
C TYR A 357 14.33 21.40 -3.44
N THR A 358 13.96 22.66 -3.18
CA THR A 358 14.88 23.77 -2.96
C THR A 358 15.88 23.41 -1.84
N PHE A 359 17.17 23.47 -2.07
CA PHE A 359 18.30 23.14 -1.19
C PHE A 359 18.73 21.67 -1.09
N VAL A 360 17.91 20.71 -1.46
CA VAL A 360 18.20 19.26 -1.29
C VAL A 360 18.21 18.53 -2.64
N GLY A 361 17.35 18.95 -3.55
CA GLY A 361 17.14 18.30 -4.85
C GLY A 361 18.40 18.29 -5.74
N ASN A 362 18.50 17.23 -6.55
CA ASN A 362 19.60 17.03 -7.49
C ASN A 362 19.05 16.56 -8.85
N ILE A 363 19.07 17.46 -9.83
CA ILE A 363 18.56 17.19 -11.19
C ILE A 363 19.37 16.14 -11.97
N ASN A 364 20.58 15.80 -11.51
CA ASN A 364 21.46 14.83 -12.15
C ASN A 364 21.25 13.39 -11.66
N LEU A 365 20.23 13.14 -10.84
CA LEU A 365 19.93 11.79 -10.37
C LEU A 365 19.58 10.86 -11.52
N GLU A 366 20.15 9.67 -11.48
CA GLU A 366 19.76 8.55 -12.34
C GLU A 366 18.61 7.75 -11.69
N PRO A 367 17.76 7.11 -12.48
CA PRO A 367 16.74 6.21 -11.96
C PRO A 367 17.34 5.04 -11.19
N GLU A 368 16.64 4.60 -10.14
CA GLU A 368 16.93 3.33 -9.48
C GLU A 368 16.46 2.16 -10.34
N PHE A 369 17.25 1.09 -10.41
CA PHE A 369 16.85 -0.17 -11.03
C PHE A 369 16.65 -1.23 -9.97
N THR A 370 15.62 -2.04 -10.13
CA THR A 370 15.41 -3.25 -9.33
C THR A 370 15.31 -4.44 -10.26
N THR A 371 16.20 -5.41 -10.07
CA THR A 371 16.17 -6.71 -10.74
C THR A 371 15.72 -7.77 -9.75
N GLN A 372 14.70 -8.54 -10.11
CA GLN A 372 14.08 -9.53 -9.26
C GLN A 372 14.16 -10.92 -9.89
N TYR A 373 14.56 -11.89 -9.08
CA TYR A 373 14.51 -13.32 -9.37
C TYR A 373 13.71 -13.99 -8.28
N ASP A 374 12.72 -14.76 -8.65
CA ASP A 374 11.84 -15.46 -7.72
C ASP A 374 11.57 -16.88 -8.22
N LEU A 375 11.60 -17.82 -7.30
CA LEU A 375 11.22 -19.20 -7.52
C LEU A 375 10.38 -19.68 -6.35
N GLY A 376 9.17 -20.16 -6.63
CA GLY A 376 8.27 -20.57 -5.59
C GLY A 376 7.34 -21.70 -5.99
N PHE A 377 6.57 -22.15 -5.01
CA PHE A 377 5.47 -23.08 -5.24
C PHE A 377 4.23 -22.68 -4.44
N THR A 378 3.09 -23.10 -4.94
CA THR A 378 1.83 -23.11 -4.21
C THR A 378 1.28 -24.52 -4.23
N TYR A 379 0.91 -25.02 -3.05
CA TYR A 379 0.17 -26.26 -2.90
C TYR A 379 -1.20 -25.93 -2.31
N SER A 380 -2.27 -26.27 -3.01
CA SER A 380 -3.64 -26.01 -2.55
C SER A 380 -4.48 -27.27 -2.69
N ARG A 381 -5.14 -27.67 -1.58
CA ARG A 381 -6.01 -28.85 -1.56
C ARG A 381 -7.26 -28.61 -0.73
N THR A 382 -8.39 -29.04 -1.28
CA THR A 382 -9.68 -29.09 -0.58
C THR A 382 -9.98 -30.54 -0.20
N PHE A 383 -10.46 -30.74 1.02
CA PHE A 383 -10.77 -32.06 1.57
C PHE A 383 -12.27 -32.18 1.83
N ASN A 384 -12.87 -33.28 1.37
CA ASN A 384 -14.28 -33.60 1.60
C ASN A 384 -14.40 -34.64 2.72
N GLY A 385 -15.40 -34.46 3.60
CA GLY A 385 -15.71 -35.43 4.63
C GLY A 385 -14.81 -35.43 5.87
N THR A 386 -13.80 -34.57 5.94
CA THR A 386 -12.89 -34.42 7.10
C THR A 386 -13.14 -33.12 7.85
N TRP A 387 -12.58 -32.98 9.04
CA TRP A 387 -12.59 -31.72 9.79
C TRP A 387 -11.68 -30.64 9.18
N LEU A 388 -10.57 -31.01 8.54
CA LEU A 388 -9.77 -30.11 7.69
C LEU A 388 -10.46 -29.97 6.33
N ARG A 389 -10.81 -28.75 5.93
CA ARG A 389 -11.53 -28.45 4.70
C ARG A 389 -10.62 -27.94 3.58
N SER A 390 -9.64 -27.15 3.94
CA SER A 390 -8.69 -26.60 2.99
C SER A 390 -7.31 -26.45 3.60
N LEU A 391 -6.30 -26.65 2.78
CA LEU A 391 -4.90 -26.41 3.07
C LEU A 391 -4.28 -25.71 1.87
N GLU A 392 -3.64 -24.57 2.11
CA GLU A 392 -2.83 -23.89 1.12
C GLU A 392 -1.47 -23.54 1.74
N VAL A 393 -0.41 -23.89 1.03
CA VAL A 393 0.97 -23.55 1.38
C VAL A 393 1.57 -22.84 0.18
N GLN A 394 2.12 -21.66 0.41
CA GLN A 394 2.88 -20.90 -0.56
C GLN A 394 4.28 -20.65 -0.01
N THR A 395 5.29 -20.88 -0.84
CA THR A 395 6.69 -20.59 -0.50
C THR A 395 7.36 -19.96 -1.70
N ASP A 396 8.10 -18.87 -1.48
CA ASP A 396 8.88 -18.16 -2.47
C ASP A 396 10.30 -17.96 -1.95
N VAL A 397 11.30 -18.22 -2.78
CA VAL A 397 12.72 -17.92 -2.55
C VAL A 397 13.11 -16.88 -3.57
N TYR A 398 13.69 -15.78 -3.14
CA TYR A 398 13.98 -14.66 -4.01
C TYR A 398 15.35 -14.05 -3.79
N TYR A 399 15.87 -13.48 -4.88
CA TYR A 399 17.02 -12.61 -4.92
C TYR A 399 16.65 -11.32 -5.66
N ASN A 400 16.83 -10.18 -5.00
CA ASN A 400 16.58 -8.88 -5.60
C ASN A 400 17.80 -8.00 -5.47
N GLU A 401 18.10 -7.25 -6.52
CA GLU A 401 19.21 -6.30 -6.58
C GLU A 401 18.63 -4.90 -6.88
N VAL A 402 19.02 -3.91 -6.09
CA VAL A 402 18.66 -2.50 -6.30
C VAL A 402 19.93 -1.73 -6.61
N GLU A 403 20.02 -1.23 -7.84
CA GLU A 403 21.13 -0.41 -8.35
C GLU A 403 20.75 1.08 -8.30
N ASN A 404 21.75 1.95 -8.15
CA ASN A 404 21.60 3.41 -8.12
C ASN A 404 20.59 3.91 -7.07
N LYS A 405 20.55 3.30 -5.89
CA LYS A 405 19.61 3.69 -4.85
C LYS A 405 19.74 5.17 -4.50
N ILE A 406 18.61 5.88 -4.53
CA ILE A 406 18.56 7.30 -4.17
C ILE A 406 18.46 7.42 -2.66
N VAL A 407 19.41 8.17 -2.08
CA VAL A 407 19.48 8.43 -0.65
C VAL A 407 19.79 9.90 -0.39
N ALA A 408 19.31 10.42 0.73
CA ALA A 408 19.70 11.73 1.22
C ALA A 408 21.00 11.61 2.03
N THR A 409 22.01 12.41 1.70
CA THR A 409 23.27 12.46 2.43
C THR A 409 23.60 13.88 2.86
N PRO A 410 24.23 14.09 4.04
CA PRO A 410 24.73 15.39 4.41
C PRO A 410 25.88 15.79 3.48
N THR A 411 25.90 17.05 3.07
CA THR A 411 27.05 17.64 2.35
C THR A 411 28.22 17.86 3.30
N SER A 412 29.38 18.24 2.77
CA SER A 412 30.58 18.61 3.56
C SER A 412 30.32 19.64 4.65
N ASN A 413 29.22 20.37 4.55
CA ASN A 413 28.77 21.35 5.53
C ASN A 413 27.57 20.79 6.33
N PHE A 414 27.68 19.74 7.06
CA PHE A 414 26.72 18.93 7.83
C PHE A 414 25.28 19.48 8.05
N PHE A 415 25.04 20.75 7.75
CA PHE A 415 23.75 21.43 7.82
C PHE A 415 22.96 21.39 6.51
N ARG A 416 23.55 20.94 5.41
CA ARG A 416 22.87 20.78 4.12
C ARG A 416 22.88 19.31 3.73
N TRP A 417 21.77 18.88 3.21
CA TRP A 417 21.58 17.54 2.66
C TRP A 417 21.48 17.64 1.13
N THR A 418 21.81 16.60 0.44
CA THR A 418 21.59 16.46 -1.00
C THR A 418 21.18 15.04 -1.31
N MET A 419 20.45 14.89 -2.41
CA MET A 419 20.06 13.58 -2.93
C MET A 419 21.16 13.07 -3.87
N VAL A 420 21.58 11.82 -3.68
CA VAL A 420 22.60 11.17 -4.49
C VAL A 420 22.20 9.75 -4.84
N ASN A 421 22.70 9.26 -5.96
CA ASN A 421 22.66 7.83 -6.27
C ASN A 421 23.82 7.15 -5.54
N LEU A 422 23.54 6.57 -4.41
CA LEU A 422 24.45 5.68 -3.70
C LEU A 422 23.82 4.31 -3.68
N GLY A 423 24.63 3.32 -4.00
CA GLY A 423 24.31 2.04 -3.52
C GLY A 423 23.84 0.99 -4.45
N ASN A 424 24.38 -0.13 -4.10
CA ASN A 424 23.94 -1.44 -4.53
C ASN A 424 23.38 -2.16 -3.30
N VAL A 425 22.10 -2.51 -3.32
CA VAL A 425 21.45 -3.23 -2.22
C VAL A 425 21.02 -4.60 -2.73
N GLU A 426 21.52 -5.65 -2.07
CA GLU A 426 21.08 -7.01 -2.33
C GLU A 426 20.10 -7.48 -1.28
N ILE A 427 19.03 -8.14 -1.71
CA ILE A 427 18.00 -8.70 -0.84
C ILE A 427 17.82 -10.17 -1.20
N ARG A 428 18.11 -11.05 -0.24
CA ARG A 428 17.91 -12.50 -0.36
C ARG A 428 16.89 -12.92 0.68
N GLY A 429 15.92 -13.74 0.29
CA GLY A 429 14.90 -14.12 1.24
C GLY A 429 14.08 -15.33 0.89
N VAL A 430 13.27 -15.70 1.87
CA VAL A 430 12.28 -16.78 1.79
C VAL A 430 11.00 -16.28 2.44
N ASP A 431 9.91 -16.36 1.71
CA ASP A 431 8.56 -16.10 2.20
C ASP A 431 7.79 -17.40 2.29
N VAL A 432 7.09 -17.62 3.41
CA VAL A 432 6.22 -18.77 3.62
C VAL A 432 4.85 -18.28 4.06
N ALA A 433 3.80 -18.73 3.40
CA ALA A 433 2.42 -18.52 3.81
C ALA A 433 1.69 -19.85 3.94
N LEU A 434 1.02 -20.05 5.07
CA LEU A 434 0.18 -21.20 5.36
C LEU A 434 -1.25 -20.71 5.61
N GLN A 435 -2.21 -21.27 4.88
CA GLN A 435 -3.63 -21.06 5.14
C GLN A 435 -4.32 -22.40 5.35
N THR A 436 -5.18 -22.46 6.35
CA THR A 436 -6.00 -23.66 6.59
C THR A 436 -7.43 -23.25 6.93
N GLY A 437 -8.38 -24.07 6.49
CA GLY A 437 -9.79 -23.97 6.84
C GLY A 437 -10.27 -25.26 7.50
N TRP A 438 -10.95 -25.13 8.63
CA TRP A 438 -11.43 -26.25 9.45
C TRP A 438 -12.93 -26.10 9.67
N LYS A 439 -13.63 -27.22 9.70
CA LYS A 439 -15.04 -27.29 10.11
C LYS A 439 -15.18 -28.33 11.22
N ILE A 440 -15.45 -27.86 12.41
CA ILE A 440 -15.56 -28.70 13.61
C ILE A 440 -17.04 -28.85 13.95
N GLY A 441 -17.55 -30.04 13.79
CA GLY A 441 -18.98 -30.31 13.92
C GLY A 441 -19.80 -29.60 12.84
N ARG A 442 -21.01 -29.16 13.21
CA ARG A 442 -21.94 -28.51 12.23
C ARG A 442 -21.84 -27.00 12.17
N GLU A 443 -21.37 -26.36 13.23
CA GLU A 443 -21.56 -24.92 13.45
C GLU A 443 -20.25 -24.12 13.61
N LEU A 444 -19.13 -24.78 13.95
CA LEU A 444 -17.87 -24.10 14.17
C LEU A 444 -16.98 -24.18 12.92
N THR A 445 -16.62 -23.02 12.40
CA THR A 445 -15.62 -22.87 11.34
C THR A 445 -14.41 -22.13 11.91
N VAL A 446 -13.23 -22.65 11.63
CA VAL A 446 -11.94 -22.04 12.01
C VAL A 446 -11.14 -21.83 10.74
N SER A 447 -10.61 -20.64 10.52
CA SER A 447 -9.62 -20.37 9.50
C SER A 447 -8.39 -19.74 10.11
N ASN A 448 -7.23 -20.11 9.61
CA ASN A 448 -6.00 -19.46 10.02
C ASN A 448 -5.13 -19.14 8.81
N ARG A 449 -4.33 -18.09 8.98
CA ARG A 449 -3.29 -17.67 8.03
C ARG A 449 -2.05 -17.31 8.83
N ILE A 450 -0.94 -17.92 8.47
CA ILE A 450 0.37 -17.67 9.05
C ILE A 450 1.30 -17.26 7.93
N ASN A 451 1.99 -16.15 8.09
CA ASN A 451 3.01 -15.68 7.16
C ASN A 451 4.33 -15.53 7.93
N TYR A 452 5.41 -15.93 7.30
CA TYR A 452 6.76 -15.75 7.80
C TYR A 452 7.67 -15.30 6.67
N THR A 453 8.48 -14.29 6.93
CA THR A 453 9.49 -13.77 6.02
C THR A 453 10.85 -13.82 6.69
N TYR A 454 11.80 -14.46 6.03
CA TYR A 454 13.21 -14.25 6.23
C TYR A 454 13.76 -13.45 5.05
N GLN A 455 14.30 -12.25 5.32
CA GLN A 455 14.92 -11.43 4.27
C GLN A 455 16.22 -10.80 4.77
N ARG A 456 17.26 -11.00 4.03
CA ARG A 456 18.56 -10.41 4.29
C ARG A 456 18.83 -9.30 3.29
N ALA A 457 18.49 -8.06 3.69
CA ALA A 457 18.74 -6.85 2.91
C ALA A 457 20.04 -6.22 3.39
N GLN A 458 21.03 -6.10 2.50
CA GLN A 458 22.40 -5.66 2.81
C GLN A 458 22.90 -4.62 1.82
N ASP A 459 23.76 -3.74 2.32
CA ASP A 459 24.46 -2.71 1.53
C ASP A 459 25.75 -3.26 0.94
N PHE A 460 25.84 -3.27 -0.38
CA PHE A 460 27.04 -3.66 -1.14
C PHE A 460 27.55 -2.53 -2.03
N THR A 461 27.36 -1.28 -1.60
CA THR A 461 27.68 -0.09 -2.38
C THR A 461 29.18 0.09 -2.58
N ASP A 462 29.96 0.12 -1.52
CA ASP A 462 31.41 0.36 -1.57
C ASP A 462 32.15 -0.68 -0.73
N PRO A 463 32.94 -1.58 -1.36
CA PRO A 463 33.73 -2.58 -0.63
C PRO A 463 34.73 -2.01 0.38
N LYS A 464 35.07 -0.72 0.29
CA LYS A 464 35.97 -0.04 1.23
C LYS A 464 35.23 0.63 2.37
N SER A 465 33.91 0.70 2.32
CA SER A 465 33.08 1.28 3.38
C SER A 465 33.02 0.34 4.57
N GLU A 466 33.05 0.88 5.78
CA GLU A 466 32.79 0.15 7.02
C GLU A 466 31.34 -0.39 7.11
N PHE A 467 30.44 0.10 6.26
CA PHE A 467 29.04 -0.34 6.18
C PHE A 467 28.81 -1.46 5.17
N TYR A 468 29.85 -1.87 4.43
CA TYR A 468 29.75 -2.90 3.41
C TYR A 468 29.28 -4.24 3.99
N GLY A 469 28.21 -4.81 3.40
CA GLY A 469 27.55 -6.03 3.90
C GLY A 469 26.66 -5.79 5.12
N GLY A 470 26.52 -4.54 5.59
CA GLY A 470 25.66 -4.17 6.71
C GLY A 470 24.16 -4.29 6.38
N GLN A 471 23.35 -4.48 7.42
CA GLN A 471 21.90 -4.53 7.32
C GLN A 471 21.33 -3.15 6.97
N ILE A 472 20.40 -3.11 6.04
CA ILE A 472 19.67 -1.88 5.68
C ILE A 472 18.84 -1.41 6.89
N PRO A 473 18.84 -0.11 7.22
CA PRO A 473 18.10 0.42 8.35
C PRO A 473 16.60 0.07 8.32
N TYR A 474 16.06 -0.25 9.50
CA TYR A 474 14.65 -0.58 9.73
C TYR A 474 14.09 -1.80 8.97
N ILE A 475 14.93 -2.57 8.27
CA ILE A 475 14.49 -3.80 7.61
C ILE A 475 14.90 -5.00 8.46
N PRO A 476 13.96 -5.67 9.15
CA PRO A 476 14.28 -6.84 9.98
C PRO A 476 14.62 -8.05 9.09
N TRP A 477 15.49 -8.94 9.56
CA TRP A 477 15.74 -10.21 8.87
C TRP A 477 14.61 -11.22 9.07
N HIS A 478 13.90 -11.13 10.20
CA HIS A 478 12.79 -12.01 10.51
C HIS A 478 11.54 -11.18 10.79
N SER A 479 10.45 -11.54 10.16
CA SER A 479 9.14 -10.98 10.45
C SER A 479 8.06 -12.03 10.22
N GLY A 480 6.91 -11.83 10.83
CA GLY A 480 5.82 -12.78 10.68
C GLY A 480 4.49 -12.25 11.19
N SER A 481 3.44 -12.91 10.78
CA SER A 481 2.09 -12.66 11.26
C SER A 481 1.27 -13.93 11.32
N ALA A 482 0.33 -13.99 12.25
CA ALA A 482 -0.63 -15.07 12.36
C ALA A 482 -2.02 -14.47 12.59
N VAL A 483 -3.02 -14.98 11.88
CA VAL A 483 -4.42 -14.62 12.09
C VAL A 483 -5.22 -15.89 12.23
N VAL A 484 -6.06 -15.97 13.28
CA VAL A 484 -7.00 -17.07 13.51
C VAL A 484 -8.39 -16.48 13.61
N ASN A 485 -9.31 -16.94 12.76
CA ASN A 485 -10.71 -16.55 12.79
C ASN A 485 -11.57 -17.74 13.19
N LEU A 486 -12.48 -17.49 14.10
CA LEU A 486 -13.46 -18.45 14.62
C LEU A 486 -14.86 -17.93 14.27
N GLN A 487 -15.69 -18.75 13.65
CA GLN A 487 -17.08 -18.45 13.40
C GLN A 487 -17.95 -19.54 14.01
N TRP A 488 -18.80 -19.17 14.94
CA TRP A 488 -19.75 -20.05 15.60
C TRP A 488 -21.13 -19.40 15.64
N ARG A 489 -22.05 -19.91 14.82
CA ARG A 489 -23.40 -19.33 14.66
C ARG A 489 -23.31 -17.85 14.26
N SER A 490 -23.84 -16.96 15.11
CA SER A 490 -23.80 -15.50 14.95
C SER A 490 -22.63 -14.83 15.69
N TRP A 491 -21.70 -15.61 16.25
CA TRP A 491 -20.49 -15.12 16.88
C TRP A 491 -19.31 -15.26 15.93
N GLU A 492 -18.48 -14.25 15.90
CA GLU A 492 -17.18 -14.27 15.24
C GLU A 492 -16.12 -13.81 16.24
N ALA A 493 -14.99 -14.50 16.29
CA ALA A 493 -13.83 -14.06 17.04
C ALA A 493 -12.60 -14.12 16.15
N SER A 494 -11.71 -13.15 16.29
CA SER A 494 -10.45 -13.10 15.57
C SER A 494 -9.31 -12.78 16.52
N TYR A 495 -8.22 -13.50 16.38
CA TYR A 495 -6.95 -13.22 17.03
C TYR A 495 -5.91 -12.96 15.96
N SER A 496 -5.15 -11.89 16.09
CA SER A 496 -4.02 -11.57 15.22
C SER A 496 -2.75 -11.32 16.03
N PHE A 497 -1.64 -11.78 15.47
CA PHE A 497 -0.31 -11.62 16.02
C PHE A 497 0.63 -11.11 14.94
N ILE A 498 1.45 -10.12 15.26
CA ILE A 498 2.50 -9.56 14.37
C ILE A 498 3.81 -9.59 15.14
N TYR A 499 4.87 -10.01 14.48
CA TYR A 499 6.24 -10.01 14.96
C TYR A 499 7.16 -9.29 13.98
N THR A 500 7.98 -8.40 14.48
CA THR A 500 9.08 -7.74 13.76
C THR A 500 10.37 -7.98 14.51
N GLY A 501 11.33 -8.60 13.86
CA GLY A 501 12.62 -8.95 14.42
C GLY A 501 13.53 -7.76 14.69
N GLU A 502 14.71 -8.07 15.18
CA GLU A 502 15.76 -7.11 15.43
C GLU A 502 16.21 -6.39 14.16
N ARG A 503 16.62 -5.16 14.30
CA ARG A 503 17.06 -4.29 13.20
C ARG A 503 17.96 -3.18 13.71
N TYR A 504 18.46 -2.34 12.82
CA TYR A 504 19.23 -1.14 13.15
C TYR A 504 18.51 0.11 12.66
N SER A 505 18.66 1.22 13.38
CA SER A 505 18.08 2.52 13.02
C SER A 505 18.95 3.33 12.04
N SER A 506 20.19 2.91 11.80
CA SER A 506 21.16 3.57 10.93
C SER A 506 21.99 2.54 10.16
N GLN A 507 22.72 3.00 9.13
CA GLN A 507 23.66 2.18 8.36
C GLN A 507 24.77 1.56 9.22
N ALA A 508 25.23 2.29 10.24
CA ALA A 508 26.18 1.76 11.23
C ALA A 508 25.46 0.71 12.10
N ASN A 509 25.74 -0.55 11.85
CA ASN A 509 25.16 -1.67 12.59
C ASN A 509 25.91 -1.90 13.93
N ILE A 510 25.92 -0.88 14.79
CA ILE A 510 26.54 -0.88 16.11
C ILE A 510 25.49 -0.99 17.21
N PRO A 511 25.86 -1.39 18.45
CA PRO A 511 24.91 -1.55 19.56
C PRO A 511 24.08 -0.30 19.85
N TYR A 512 24.61 0.89 19.64
CA TYR A 512 23.88 2.14 19.84
C TYR A 512 22.67 2.30 18.91
N ASN A 513 22.75 1.76 17.70
CA ASN A 513 21.70 1.82 16.67
C ASN A 513 20.80 0.58 16.67
N TYR A 514 21.06 -0.38 17.56
CA TYR A 514 20.28 -1.62 17.64
C TYR A 514 18.86 -1.36 18.14
N GLN A 515 17.88 -1.95 17.46
CA GLN A 515 16.46 -1.88 17.78
C GLN A 515 15.95 -3.25 18.17
N LEU A 516 15.39 -3.33 19.36
CA LEU A 516 14.79 -4.55 19.89
C LEU A 516 13.66 -5.07 18.99
N PRO A 517 13.48 -6.38 18.88
CA PRO A 517 12.31 -6.97 18.27
C PRO A 517 11.05 -6.58 19.04
N TRP A 518 9.92 -6.51 18.34
CA TRP A 518 8.63 -6.23 18.94
C TRP A 518 7.54 -7.13 18.37
N TYR A 519 6.47 -7.28 19.13
CA TYR A 519 5.29 -8.00 18.70
C TYR A 519 4.02 -7.34 19.25
N THR A 520 2.90 -7.55 18.60
CA THR A 520 1.57 -7.18 19.10
C THR A 520 0.60 -8.34 18.95
N SER A 521 -0.34 -8.42 19.88
CA SER A 521 -1.43 -9.37 19.86
C SER A 521 -2.73 -8.61 19.94
N ASP A 522 -3.62 -8.83 18.97
CA ASP A 522 -4.92 -8.15 18.90
C ASP A 522 -6.04 -9.22 18.95
N PHE A 523 -7.11 -8.88 19.59
CA PHE A 523 -8.27 -9.76 19.71
C PHE A 523 -9.54 -8.99 19.40
N SER A 524 -10.44 -9.61 18.66
CA SER A 524 -11.77 -9.07 18.43
C SER A 524 -12.85 -10.12 18.58
N VAL A 525 -14.02 -9.70 19.02
CA VAL A 525 -15.22 -10.53 19.09
C VAL A 525 -16.41 -9.74 18.56
N SER A 526 -17.21 -10.40 17.73
CA SER A 526 -18.38 -9.81 17.10
C SER A 526 -19.61 -10.67 17.34
N LYS A 527 -20.78 -10.02 17.45
CA LYS A 527 -22.09 -10.65 17.54
C LYS A 527 -23.03 -10.05 16.50
N GLY A 528 -23.56 -10.92 15.65
CA GLY A 528 -24.65 -10.57 14.73
C GLY A 528 -26.01 -10.74 15.40
N LEU A 529 -26.87 -9.73 15.25
CA LEU A 529 -28.24 -9.66 15.78
C LEU A 529 -29.19 -9.25 14.65
N LYS A 530 -30.35 -9.89 14.58
CA LYS A 530 -31.44 -9.41 13.73
C LYS A 530 -32.21 -8.34 14.49
N VAL A 531 -32.23 -7.12 13.96
CA VAL A 531 -32.92 -5.97 14.57
C VAL A 531 -33.80 -5.31 13.51
N TRP A 532 -35.10 -5.24 13.76
CA TRP A 532 -36.10 -4.76 12.80
C TRP A 532 -35.98 -5.48 11.43
N LYS A 533 -35.69 -4.71 10.37
CA LYS A 533 -35.58 -5.22 8.99
C LYS A 533 -34.12 -5.40 8.55
N GLY A 534 -33.17 -5.26 9.45
CA GLY A 534 -31.75 -5.31 9.12
C GLY A 534 -30.93 -6.15 10.08
N ASP A 535 -29.63 -6.17 9.80
CA ASP A 535 -28.62 -6.89 10.56
C ASP A 535 -27.73 -5.92 11.33
N LEU A 536 -27.75 -6.02 12.66
CA LEU A 536 -26.84 -5.29 13.54
C LEU A 536 -25.66 -6.17 13.90
N LYS A 537 -24.43 -5.74 13.62
CA LYS A 537 -23.21 -6.37 14.08
C LYS A 537 -22.52 -5.47 15.11
N LEU A 538 -22.31 -6.00 16.30
CA LEU A 538 -21.56 -5.35 17.36
C LEU A 538 -20.19 -6.03 17.47
N THR A 539 -19.12 -5.23 17.51
CA THR A 539 -17.73 -5.73 17.60
C THR A 539 -17.00 -5.01 18.74
N LEU A 540 -16.30 -5.76 19.55
CA LEU A 540 -15.28 -5.27 20.48
C LEU A 540 -13.91 -5.69 19.97
N GLU A 541 -13.01 -4.74 19.83
CA GLU A 541 -11.59 -4.95 19.49
C GLU A 541 -10.72 -4.52 20.67
N VAL A 542 -9.73 -5.32 20.99
CA VAL A 542 -8.67 -5.01 21.95
C VAL A 542 -7.33 -5.18 21.22
N ASN A 543 -6.63 -4.08 21.01
CA ASN A 543 -5.34 -4.06 20.34
C ASN A 543 -4.21 -4.03 21.37
N ASN A 544 -3.06 -4.62 21.00
CA ASN A 544 -1.90 -4.78 21.86
C ASN A 544 -2.31 -5.38 23.23
N LEU A 545 -2.98 -6.52 23.19
CA LEU A 545 -3.56 -7.22 24.37
C LEU A 545 -2.54 -7.45 25.49
N LEU A 546 -1.27 -7.66 25.13
CA LEU A 546 -0.18 -7.94 26.08
C LEU A 546 0.52 -6.67 26.57
N ASN A 547 0.02 -5.49 26.20
CA ASN A 547 0.56 -4.18 26.59
C ASN A 547 2.06 -4.02 26.32
N GLN A 548 2.53 -4.51 25.17
CA GLN A 548 3.91 -4.36 24.75
C GLN A 548 4.24 -2.87 24.58
N GLN A 549 5.31 -2.41 25.24
CA GLN A 549 5.90 -1.11 24.97
C GLN A 549 6.90 -1.27 23.83
N TYR A 550 6.68 -0.61 22.71
CA TYR A 550 7.51 -0.78 21.52
C TYR A 550 7.58 0.47 20.66
N GLU A 551 8.58 0.50 19.80
CA GLU A 551 8.80 1.53 18.80
C GLU A 551 8.95 0.88 17.42
N VAL A 552 8.23 1.38 16.42
CA VAL A 552 8.45 1.00 15.02
C VAL A 552 9.63 1.77 14.45
N VAL A 553 9.70 3.05 14.77
CA VAL A 553 10.81 3.96 14.48
C VAL A 553 11.35 4.48 15.81
N THR A 554 12.66 4.56 15.92
CA THR A 554 13.36 5.06 17.13
C THR A 554 12.80 6.40 17.59
N CYS A 555 12.58 6.55 18.88
CA CYS A 555 12.01 7.74 19.51
C CYS A 555 10.55 8.02 19.17
N TYR A 556 9.83 7.06 18.60
CA TYR A 556 8.40 7.14 18.34
C TYR A 556 7.66 5.99 19.06
N PRO A 557 7.39 6.15 20.36
CA PRO A 557 6.68 5.12 21.13
C PRO A 557 5.28 4.90 20.60
N MET A 558 4.90 3.64 20.52
CA MET A 558 3.58 3.22 20.09
C MET A 558 2.62 3.05 21.28
N PRO A 559 1.29 3.11 21.05
CA PRO A 559 0.32 2.98 22.12
C PRO A 559 0.32 1.56 22.72
N GLY A 560 0.15 1.48 24.03
CA GLY A 560 -0.12 0.23 24.75
C GLY A 560 -1.50 -0.34 24.45
N THR A 561 -2.04 -1.17 25.35
CA THR A 561 -3.36 -1.77 25.19
C THR A 561 -4.44 -0.72 24.99
N ASN A 562 -5.24 -0.90 23.94
CA ASN A 562 -6.33 -0.01 23.60
C ASN A 562 -7.52 -0.80 23.03
N PHE A 563 -8.70 -0.19 23.04
CA PHE A 563 -9.93 -0.87 22.60
C PHE A 563 -10.76 0.00 21.66
N LYS A 564 -11.59 -0.66 20.85
CA LYS A 564 -12.62 -0.06 20.01
C LYS A 564 -13.93 -0.84 20.13
N LEU A 565 -15.01 -0.11 20.11
CA LEU A 565 -16.38 -0.61 19.98
C LEU A 565 -16.91 -0.18 18.61
N ILE A 566 -17.46 -1.13 17.87
CA ILE A 566 -18.00 -0.90 16.53
C ILE A 566 -19.45 -1.40 16.51
N ALA A 567 -20.36 -0.53 16.11
CA ALA A 567 -21.74 -0.88 15.80
C ALA A 567 -21.96 -0.69 14.30
N GLN A 568 -22.35 -1.72 13.59
CA GLN A 568 -22.62 -1.70 12.16
C GLN A 568 -24.02 -2.24 11.89
N TYR A 569 -24.82 -1.46 11.19
CA TYR A 569 -26.19 -1.81 10.80
C TYR A 569 -26.31 -1.86 9.29
N ASN A 570 -26.79 -2.99 8.77
CA ASN A 570 -27.06 -3.23 7.35
C ASN A 570 -28.58 -3.33 7.17
N PHE A 571 -29.10 -2.49 6.25
CA PHE A 571 -30.53 -2.37 5.98
C PHE A 571 -30.87 -2.80 4.55
#